data_7e1c825dd7d3e3eb7b5f3a5038bed7ac
#
_entry.id   7e1c825dd7d3e3eb7b5f3a5038bed7ac
#
_cell.length_a   1.000
_cell.length_b   1.000
_cell.length_c   1.000
_cell.angle_alpha   90.00
_cell.angle_beta   90.00
_cell.angle_gamma   90.00
#
_symmetry.space_group_name_H-M   'P 1'
#
loop_
_entity.id
_entity.type
_entity.pdbx_description
1 polymer ?
#
loop_
_entity_poly.entity_id
_entity_poly.type
_entity_poly.pdbx_seq_one_letter_code
_entity_poly.pdbx_strand_id
1 'polypeptide(L)'
;METQVRSGFVQSRLPWLIAAAALVVYGLSLNRWASLSSLPNVTGVAARELTPPISEPVRFLLFLPFRCLPVAWQPAGLNLFAAVCAALTLGLLARSVALLPQDRTREQRQRERSEHSLLSIPAAWAPPLFATLVCGLQLSFWEHATAATGEMLDLLFFAYVVRCLLEFRIDQRESWLTRSALVYG
;
A
#
# COMPACT_ATOMS: atom_id res chain seq x y z
N MET A 1 15.67 28.15 14.87
CA MET A 1 14.36 27.96 15.51
C MET A 1 13.67 26.84 14.75
N GLU A 2 13.97 25.58 15.15
CA GLU A 2 13.41 24.37 14.53
C GLU A 2 11.94 24.31 14.90
N THR A 3 11.07 24.61 13.95
CA THR A 3 9.66 24.24 14.05
C THR A 3 9.60 22.71 13.98
N GLN A 4 9.60 22.06 15.14
CA GLN A 4 9.17 20.68 15.26
C GLN A 4 7.75 20.60 14.65
N VAL A 5 7.68 20.13 13.40
CA VAL A 5 6.42 19.73 12.78
C VAL A 5 5.92 18.56 13.61
N ARG A 6 5.07 18.83 14.60
CA ARG A 6 4.33 17.79 15.31
C ARG A 6 3.70 16.92 14.23
N SER A 7 4.12 15.66 14.18
CA SER A 7 3.48 14.65 13.35
C SER A 7 2.02 14.56 13.81
N GLY A 8 1.15 15.30 13.15
CA GLY A 8 -0.26 15.36 13.48
C GLY A 8 -0.89 13.98 13.36
N PHE A 9 -2.01 13.75 14.01
CA PHE A 9 -2.83 12.53 13.92
C PHE A 9 -2.94 12.00 12.48
N VAL A 10 -3.11 12.89 11.51
CA VAL A 10 -3.26 12.58 10.08
C VAL A 10 -2.03 11.89 9.48
N GLN A 11 -0.82 12.26 9.90
CA GLN A 11 0.41 11.68 9.34
C GLN A 11 0.85 10.40 10.07
N SER A 12 0.52 10.29 11.37
CA SER A 12 1.01 9.18 12.20
C SER A 12 0.00 8.06 12.36
N ARG A 13 -1.24 8.37 12.73
CA ARG A 13 -2.24 7.36 13.12
C ARG A 13 -3.24 7.02 12.01
N LEU A 14 -3.66 8.02 11.24
CA LEU A 14 -4.68 7.83 10.20
C LEU A 14 -4.29 6.75 9.17
N PRO A 15 -3.06 6.67 8.64
CA PRO A 15 -2.67 5.63 7.70
C PRO A 15 -2.83 4.22 8.27
N TRP A 16 -2.49 4.03 9.54
CA TRP A 16 -2.65 2.73 10.21
C TRP A 16 -4.11 2.36 10.46
N LEU A 17 -4.94 3.33 10.81
CA LEU A 17 -6.38 3.12 10.96
C LEU A 17 -7.03 2.72 9.63
N ILE A 18 -6.63 3.38 8.53
CA ILE A 18 -7.10 3.04 7.19
C ILE A 18 -6.63 1.63 6.80
N ALA A 19 -5.37 1.29 7.03
CA ALA A 19 -4.86 -0.05 6.76
C ALA A 19 -5.59 -1.12 7.58
N ALA A 20 -5.83 -0.88 8.87
CA ALA A 20 -6.56 -1.80 9.72
C ALA A 20 -8.02 -1.98 9.27
N ALA A 21 -8.72 -0.89 8.95
CA ALA A 21 -10.09 -0.93 8.44
C ALA A 21 -10.16 -1.68 7.08
N ALA A 22 -9.24 -1.39 6.16
CA ALA A 22 -9.15 -2.08 4.88
C ALA A 22 -8.89 -3.58 5.07
N LEU A 23 -7.97 -3.95 5.97
CA LEU A 23 -7.69 -5.35 6.27
C LEU A 23 -8.91 -6.09 6.81
N VAL A 24 -9.69 -5.46 7.68
CA VAL A 24 -10.96 -6.04 8.18
C VAL A 24 -11.94 -6.24 7.03
N VAL A 25 -12.14 -5.23 6.18
CA VAL A 25 -13.08 -5.30 5.06
C VAL A 25 -12.67 -6.40 4.06
N TYR A 26 -11.40 -6.43 3.63
CA TYR A 26 -10.91 -7.45 2.70
C TYR A 26 -10.87 -8.83 3.36
N GLY A 27 -10.54 -8.92 4.64
CA GLY A 27 -10.57 -10.18 5.39
C GLY A 27 -11.97 -10.79 5.50
N LEU A 28 -13.01 -9.97 5.70
CA LEU A 28 -14.41 -10.41 5.73
C LEU A 28 -14.91 -10.85 4.34
N SER A 29 -14.43 -10.20 3.27
CA SER A 29 -14.78 -10.53 1.89
C SER A 29 -13.80 -11.50 1.22
N LEU A 30 -12.85 -12.07 1.99
CA LEU A 30 -11.79 -12.92 1.49
C LEU A 30 -12.35 -14.15 0.79
N ASN A 31 -11.90 -14.40 -0.43
CA ASN A 31 -12.19 -15.64 -1.11
C ASN A 31 -11.38 -16.80 -0.45
N ARG A 32 -12.06 -17.83 0.00
CA ARG A 32 -11.39 -19.00 0.61
C ARG A 32 -10.87 -20.01 -0.41
N TRP A 33 -11.27 -19.86 -1.67
CA TRP A 33 -10.94 -20.77 -2.76
C TRP A 33 -9.97 -20.11 -3.74
N ALA A 34 -9.31 -20.93 -4.54
CA ALA A 34 -8.53 -20.42 -5.67
C ALA A 34 -9.50 -19.88 -6.74
N SER A 35 -9.30 -18.64 -7.17
CA SER A 35 -9.96 -18.05 -8.33
C SER A 35 -9.17 -18.39 -9.60
N LEU A 36 -9.76 -18.23 -10.78
CA LEU A 36 -9.06 -18.42 -12.05
C LEU A 36 -7.80 -17.56 -12.16
N SER A 37 -7.85 -16.33 -11.66
CA SER A 37 -6.73 -15.40 -11.66
C SER A 37 -5.61 -15.77 -10.66
N SER A 38 -5.94 -16.42 -9.54
CA SER A 38 -4.96 -16.86 -8.53
C SER A 38 -4.45 -18.28 -8.74
N LEU A 39 -5.07 -19.04 -9.65
CA LEU A 39 -4.77 -20.46 -9.88
C LEU A 39 -3.28 -20.72 -10.16
N PRO A 40 -2.56 -19.98 -11.02
CA PRO A 40 -1.15 -20.22 -11.29
C PRO A 40 -0.28 -20.13 -10.03
N ASN A 41 -0.55 -19.15 -9.16
CA ASN A 41 0.20 -18.96 -7.92
C ASN A 41 -0.09 -20.06 -6.90
N VAL A 42 -1.36 -20.46 -6.77
CA VAL A 42 -1.77 -21.52 -5.84
C VAL A 42 -1.20 -22.87 -6.30
N THR A 43 -1.27 -23.20 -7.60
CA THR A 43 -0.71 -24.45 -8.14
C THR A 43 0.81 -24.51 -8.04
N GLY A 44 1.52 -23.40 -8.28
CA GLY A 44 2.97 -23.30 -8.12
C GLY A 44 3.42 -23.57 -6.67
N VAL A 45 2.65 -23.07 -5.69
CA VAL A 45 2.90 -23.35 -4.27
C VAL A 45 2.56 -24.81 -3.92
N ALA A 46 1.44 -25.35 -4.38
CA ALA A 46 0.99 -26.72 -4.11
C ALA A 46 1.88 -27.76 -4.78
N ALA A 47 2.32 -27.53 -6.02
CA ALA A 47 3.23 -28.40 -6.75
C ALA A 47 4.66 -28.41 -6.21
N ARG A 48 4.97 -27.54 -5.24
CA ARG A 48 6.33 -27.36 -4.68
C ARG A 48 7.40 -27.14 -5.74
N GLU A 49 7.07 -26.38 -6.80
CA GLU A 49 8.05 -26.02 -7.81
C GLU A 49 9.26 -25.36 -7.15
N LEU A 50 10.45 -25.94 -7.35
CA LEU A 50 11.70 -25.45 -6.77
C LEU A 50 12.40 -24.42 -7.67
N THR A 51 11.99 -24.35 -8.94
CA THR A 51 12.54 -23.41 -9.92
C THR A 51 11.78 -22.09 -9.84
N PRO A 52 12.42 -21.01 -9.35
CA PRO A 52 11.79 -19.70 -9.33
C PRO A 52 11.55 -19.23 -10.77
N PRO A 53 10.38 -18.64 -11.09
CA PRO A 53 10.21 -17.95 -12.34
C PRO A 53 11.20 -16.79 -12.40
N ILE A 54 11.93 -16.70 -13.52
CA ILE A 54 13.01 -15.70 -13.72
C ILE A 54 12.48 -14.27 -13.54
N SER A 55 11.20 -14.05 -13.85
CA SER A 55 10.55 -12.73 -13.79
C SER A 55 10.20 -12.27 -12.37
N GLU A 56 10.08 -13.17 -11.37
CA GLU A 56 9.46 -12.83 -10.09
C GLU A 56 10.10 -13.53 -8.88
N PRO A 57 11.42 -13.38 -8.70
CA PRO A 57 12.16 -14.09 -7.66
C PRO A 57 11.72 -13.70 -6.23
N VAL A 58 11.37 -12.45 -6.01
CA VAL A 58 10.93 -11.93 -4.69
C VAL A 58 9.59 -12.54 -4.31
N ARG A 59 8.63 -12.59 -5.23
CA ARG A 59 7.33 -13.22 -5.01
C ARG A 59 7.48 -14.70 -4.66
N PHE A 60 8.35 -15.41 -5.38
CA PHE A 60 8.65 -16.80 -5.10
C PHE A 60 9.15 -17.01 -3.66
N LEU A 61 10.11 -16.18 -3.20
CA LEU A 61 10.65 -16.25 -1.84
C LEU A 61 9.57 -15.98 -0.78
N LEU A 62 8.70 -14.99 -1.02
CA LEU A 62 7.62 -14.64 -0.09
C LEU A 62 6.52 -15.71 -0.03
N PHE A 63 6.36 -16.53 -1.07
CA PHE A 63 5.39 -17.61 -1.11
C PHE A 63 5.92 -18.91 -0.50
N LEU A 64 7.24 -19.06 -0.26
CA LEU A 64 7.84 -20.25 0.34
C LEU A 64 7.21 -20.65 1.68
N PRO A 65 6.94 -19.73 2.63
CA PRO A 65 6.33 -20.12 3.91
C PRO A 65 4.96 -20.77 3.77
N PHE A 66 4.18 -20.42 2.73
CA PHE A 66 2.84 -20.97 2.51
C PHE A 66 2.87 -22.45 2.09
N ARG A 67 4.02 -22.95 1.62
CA ARG A 67 4.22 -24.39 1.34
C ARG A 67 4.18 -25.28 2.59
N CYS A 68 4.45 -24.70 3.76
CA CYS A 68 4.36 -25.38 5.04
C CYS A 68 2.91 -25.58 5.50
N LEU A 69 1.95 -24.84 4.91
CA LEU A 69 0.54 -24.96 5.21
C LEU A 69 -0.06 -26.23 4.55
N PRO A 70 -1.05 -26.88 5.19
CA PRO A 70 -1.84 -27.90 4.52
C PRO A 70 -2.44 -27.39 3.22
N VAL A 71 -2.49 -28.22 2.17
CA VAL A 71 -2.93 -27.84 0.81
C VAL A 71 -4.30 -27.14 0.83
N ALA A 72 -5.21 -27.58 1.68
CA ALA A 72 -6.55 -27.00 1.83
C ALA A 72 -6.52 -25.53 2.32
N TRP A 73 -5.47 -25.09 3.03
CA TRP A 73 -5.33 -23.75 3.60
C TRP A 73 -4.46 -22.82 2.76
N GLN A 74 -3.70 -23.36 1.80
CA GLN A 74 -2.80 -22.58 0.95
C GLN A 74 -3.53 -21.46 0.18
N PRO A 75 -4.68 -21.69 -0.47
CA PRO A 75 -5.40 -20.62 -1.18
C PRO A 75 -5.82 -19.50 -0.23
N ALA A 76 -6.40 -19.83 0.93
CA ALA A 76 -6.84 -18.85 1.91
C ALA A 76 -5.66 -18.06 2.49
N GLY A 77 -4.53 -18.71 2.75
CA GLY A 77 -3.31 -18.06 3.24
C GLY A 77 -2.73 -17.07 2.21
N LEU A 78 -2.65 -17.47 0.94
CA LEU A 78 -2.16 -16.62 -0.13
C LEU A 78 -3.10 -15.42 -0.39
N ASN A 79 -4.43 -15.64 -0.36
CA ASN A 79 -5.40 -14.57 -0.50
C ASN A 79 -5.33 -13.60 0.69
N LEU A 80 -5.12 -14.10 1.92
CA LEU A 80 -4.90 -13.26 3.09
C LEU A 80 -3.62 -12.42 2.94
N PHE A 81 -2.56 -12.99 2.40
CA PHE A 81 -1.33 -12.25 2.09
C PHE A 81 -1.61 -11.09 1.11
N ALA A 82 -2.38 -11.34 0.03
CA ALA A 82 -2.80 -10.30 -0.89
C ALA A 82 -3.61 -9.18 -0.19
N ALA A 83 -4.53 -9.56 0.71
CA ALA A 83 -5.32 -8.60 1.50
C ALA A 83 -4.44 -7.75 2.42
N VAL A 84 -3.40 -8.33 3.04
CA VAL A 84 -2.42 -7.59 3.86
C VAL A 84 -1.64 -6.61 2.98
N CYS A 85 -1.14 -7.04 1.82
CA CYS A 85 -0.44 -6.15 0.88
C CYS A 85 -1.34 -5.00 0.43
N ALA A 86 -2.60 -5.26 0.07
CA ALA A 86 -3.57 -4.24 -0.32
C ALA A 86 -3.85 -3.24 0.81
N ALA A 87 -4.06 -3.71 2.03
CA ALA A 87 -4.29 -2.88 3.21
C ALA A 87 -3.09 -1.96 3.50
N LEU A 88 -1.86 -2.50 3.43
CA LEU A 88 -0.63 -1.71 3.58
C LEU A 88 -0.46 -0.69 2.46
N THR A 89 -0.81 -1.04 1.23
CA THR A 89 -0.80 -0.12 0.08
C THR A 89 -1.72 1.07 0.32
N LEU A 90 -2.95 0.85 0.80
CA LEU A 90 -3.87 1.94 1.15
C LEU A 90 -3.34 2.80 2.31
N GLY A 91 -2.70 2.19 3.30
CA GLY A 91 -2.03 2.93 4.37
C GLY A 91 -0.89 3.81 3.86
N LEU A 92 -0.06 3.30 2.94
CA LEU A 92 1.00 4.07 2.30
C LEU A 92 0.45 5.18 1.41
N LEU A 93 -0.63 4.92 0.67
CA LEU A 93 -1.33 5.91 -0.15
C LEU A 93 -1.87 7.06 0.74
N ALA A 94 -2.55 6.73 1.84
CA ALA A 94 -3.03 7.72 2.80
C ALA A 94 -1.91 8.62 3.31
N ARG A 95 -0.76 8.03 3.67
CA ARG A 95 0.40 8.77 4.13
C ARG A 95 0.99 9.65 3.02
N SER A 96 1.10 9.13 1.80
CA SER A 96 1.59 9.88 0.64
C SER A 96 0.71 11.09 0.36
N VAL A 97 -0.62 10.93 0.37
CA VAL A 97 -1.56 12.05 0.20
C VAL A 97 -1.45 13.08 1.33
N ALA A 98 -1.24 12.63 2.57
CA ALA A 98 -1.05 13.51 3.72
C ALA A 98 0.27 14.32 3.64
N LEU A 99 1.28 13.83 2.91
CA LEU A 99 2.56 14.50 2.71
C LEU A 99 2.51 15.54 1.58
N LEU A 100 1.66 15.35 0.56
CA LEU A 100 1.56 16.24 -0.59
C LEU A 100 1.41 17.74 -0.24
N PRO A 101 0.58 18.18 0.74
CA PRO A 101 0.46 19.56 1.12
C PRO A 101 1.75 20.20 1.65
N GLN A 102 2.68 19.37 2.16
CA GLN A 102 3.96 19.86 2.70
C GLN A 102 5.01 20.10 1.61
N ASP A 103 4.85 19.45 0.46
CA ASP A 103 5.72 19.62 -0.71
C ASP A 103 5.48 20.93 -1.48
N ARG A 104 4.53 21.75 -1.04
CA ARG A 104 4.16 23.00 -1.72
C ARG A 104 5.14 24.13 -1.41
N THR A 105 5.48 24.90 -2.45
CA THR A 105 6.31 26.11 -2.30
C THR A 105 5.61 27.18 -1.44
N ARG A 106 6.40 28.10 -0.87
CA ARG A 106 5.85 29.24 -0.08
C ARG A 106 4.85 30.07 -0.86
N GLU A 107 5.09 30.28 -2.16
CA GLU A 107 4.19 31.02 -3.05
C GLU A 107 2.85 30.32 -3.27
N GLN A 108 2.88 28.99 -3.43
CA GLN A 108 1.65 28.20 -3.54
C GLN A 108 0.83 28.25 -2.25
N ARG A 109 1.49 28.22 -1.08
CA ARG A 109 0.82 28.36 0.23
C ARG A 109 0.19 29.75 0.42
N GLN A 110 0.81 30.81 -0.11
CA GLN A 110 0.26 32.16 -0.04
C GLN A 110 -0.98 32.33 -0.94
N ARG A 111 -0.96 31.75 -2.13
CA ARG A 111 -2.12 31.75 -3.04
C ARG A 111 -3.33 30.99 -2.48
N GLU A 112 -3.10 29.94 -1.71
CA GLU A 112 -4.15 29.13 -1.09
C GLU A 112 -4.77 29.75 0.17
N ARG A 113 -4.10 30.73 0.79
CA ARG A 113 -4.66 31.51 1.89
C ARG A 113 -5.70 32.55 1.46
N SER A 114 -5.93 32.71 0.15
CA SER A 114 -7.03 33.55 -0.32
C SER A 114 -8.38 32.93 0.09
N GLU A 115 -9.31 33.74 0.53
CA GLU A 115 -10.65 33.37 1.01
C GLU A 115 -11.50 32.58 -0.02
N HIS A 116 -11.05 32.54 -1.27
CA HIS A 116 -11.70 31.86 -2.40
C HIS A 116 -11.05 30.52 -2.76
N SER A 117 -10.11 30.02 -1.94
CA SER A 117 -9.47 28.73 -2.20
C SER A 117 -10.40 27.58 -1.81
N LEU A 118 -10.99 26.92 -2.81
CA LEU A 118 -11.79 25.69 -2.65
C LEU A 118 -11.00 24.55 -1.98
N LEU A 119 -9.67 24.68 -1.85
CA LEU A 119 -8.76 23.68 -1.26
C LEU A 119 -8.42 23.95 0.21
N SER A 120 -8.90 25.05 0.82
CA SER A 120 -8.75 25.27 2.25
C SER A 120 -9.75 24.46 3.06
N ILE A 121 -9.72 23.13 2.90
CA ILE A 121 -10.55 22.23 3.71
C ILE A 121 -9.94 22.19 5.12
N PRO A 122 -10.66 22.66 6.15
CA PRO A 122 -10.15 22.66 7.53
C PRO A 122 -9.88 21.23 8.04
N ALA A 123 -10.45 20.22 7.38
CA ALA A 123 -10.29 18.82 7.72
C ALA A 123 -9.13 18.16 6.94
N ALA A 124 -7.90 18.32 7.42
CA ALA A 124 -6.70 17.74 6.80
C ALA A 124 -6.75 16.19 6.62
N TRP A 125 -7.67 15.51 7.31
CA TRP A 125 -7.89 14.06 7.21
C TRP A 125 -8.75 13.66 5.99
N ALA A 126 -9.56 14.58 5.46
CA ALA A 126 -10.53 14.27 4.41
C ALA A 126 -9.87 13.84 3.07
N PRO A 127 -8.86 14.55 2.52
CA PRO A 127 -8.22 14.12 1.27
C PRO A 127 -7.59 12.72 1.33
N PRO A 128 -6.79 12.34 2.36
CA PRO A 128 -6.25 10.99 2.46
C PRO A 128 -7.34 9.92 2.58
N LEU A 129 -8.39 10.19 3.36
CA LEU A 129 -9.50 9.25 3.52
C LEU A 129 -10.27 9.06 2.22
N PHE A 130 -10.60 10.15 1.53
CA PHE A 130 -11.32 10.07 0.26
C PHE A 130 -10.52 9.34 -0.82
N ALA A 131 -9.23 9.67 -0.98
CA ALA A 131 -8.36 9.01 -1.94
C ALA A 131 -8.26 7.49 -1.70
N THR A 132 -8.14 7.08 -0.43
CA THR A 132 -8.06 5.65 -0.08
C THR A 132 -9.40 4.93 -0.23
N LEU A 133 -10.53 5.58 0.05
CA LEU A 133 -11.85 5.02 -0.19
C LEU A 133 -12.09 4.80 -1.69
N VAL A 134 -11.82 5.80 -2.51
CA VAL A 134 -12.00 5.68 -3.97
C VAL A 134 -11.11 4.57 -4.53
N CYS A 135 -9.84 4.52 -4.14
CA CYS A 135 -8.91 3.49 -4.59
C CYS A 135 -9.33 2.10 -4.08
N GLY A 136 -9.58 1.97 -2.78
CA GLY A 136 -9.83 0.68 -2.13
C GLY A 136 -11.19 0.06 -2.45
N LEU A 137 -12.20 0.87 -2.81
CA LEU A 137 -13.51 0.39 -3.23
C LEU A 137 -13.63 0.19 -4.75
N GLN A 138 -12.58 0.53 -5.52
CA GLN A 138 -12.56 0.25 -6.95
C GLN A 138 -12.59 -1.27 -7.20
N LEU A 139 -13.43 -1.72 -8.12
CA LEU A 139 -13.66 -3.14 -8.37
C LEU A 139 -12.38 -3.91 -8.68
N SER A 140 -11.52 -3.37 -9.56
CA SER A 140 -10.25 -4.01 -9.91
C SER A 140 -9.31 -4.14 -8.70
N PHE A 141 -9.20 -3.09 -7.87
CA PHE A 141 -8.40 -3.15 -6.65
C PHE A 141 -8.94 -4.19 -5.67
N TRP A 142 -10.26 -4.24 -5.50
CA TRP A 142 -10.94 -5.21 -4.63
C TRP A 142 -10.71 -6.65 -5.07
N GLU A 143 -10.83 -6.92 -6.36
CA GLU A 143 -10.58 -8.25 -6.93
C GLU A 143 -9.16 -8.74 -6.63
N HIS A 144 -8.16 -7.92 -6.88
CA HIS A 144 -6.75 -8.27 -6.61
C HIS A 144 -6.41 -8.27 -5.11
N ALA A 145 -7.13 -7.50 -4.28
CA ALA A 145 -6.96 -7.51 -2.83
C ALA A 145 -7.49 -8.80 -2.18
N THR A 146 -8.46 -9.47 -2.80
CA THR A 146 -9.10 -10.68 -2.24
C THR A 146 -8.64 -11.97 -2.91
N ALA A 147 -7.80 -11.88 -3.95
CA ALA A 147 -7.25 -13.01 -4.69
C ALA A 147 -5.72 -12.90 -4.84
N ALA A 148 -5.01 -14.01 -4.70
CA ALA A 148 -3.54 -14.07 -4.74
C ALA A 148 -3.00 -13.99 -6.17
N THR A 149 -3.15 -12.83 -6.83
CA THR A 149 -2.64 -12.59 -8.19
C THR A 149 -1.17 -12.21 -8.23
N GLY A 150 -0.62 -11.72 -7.10
CA GLY A 150 0.75 -11.19 -6.99
C GLY A 150 0.83 -9.68 -7.22
N GLU A 151 -0.08 -9.08 -7.95
CA GLU A 151 -0.09 -7.66 -8.32
C GLU A 151 -0.17 -6.72 -7.11
N MET A 152 -0.82 -7.14 -6.02
CA MET A 152 -0.87 -6.34 -4.79
C MET A 152 0.50 -6.19 -4.12
N LEU A 153 1.39 -7.15 -4.28
CA LEU A 153 2.76 -7.05 -3.79
C LEU A 153 3.55 -6.01 -4.59
N ASP A 154 3.43 -6.04 -5.91
CA ASP A 154 4.12 -5.09 -6.79
C ASP A 154 3.61 -3.66 -6.54
N LEU A 155 2.30 -3.52 -6.37
CA LEU A 155 1.67 -2.24 -6.04
C LEU A 155 2.11 -1.73 -4.65
N LEU A 156 2.31 -2.62 -3.68
CA LEU A 156 2.84 -2.28 -2.36
C LEU A 156 4.28 -1.74 -2.46
N PHE A 157 5.13 -2.39 -3.23
CA PHE A 157 6.50 -1.92 -3.47
C PHE A 157 6.51 -0.56 -4.18
N PHE A 158 5.68 -0.39 -5.20
CA PHE A 158 5.53 0.89 -5.89
C PHE A 158 5.06 2.00 -4.94
N ALA A 159 4.02 1.76 -4.14
CA ALA A 159 3.53 2.72 -3.16
C ALA A 159 4.58 3.06 -2.10
N TYR A 160 5.42 2.10 -1.70
CA TYR A 160 6.53 2.33 -0.79
C TYR A 160 7.60 3.23 -1.40
N VAL A 161 7.97 2.99 -2.66
CA VAL A 161 8.94 3.84 -3.40
C VAL A 161 8.41 5.27 -3.51
N VAL A 162 7.14 5.45 -3.92
CA VAL A 162 6.52 6.79 -3.99
C VAL A 162 6.58 7.50 -2.65
N ARG A 163 6.26 6.79 -1.56
CA ARG A 163 6.37 7.35 -0.21
C ARG A 163 7.81 7.77 0.12
N CYS A 164 8.81 6.92 -0.17
CA CYS A 164 10.22 7.24 0.09
C CYS A 164 10.65 8.50 -0.65
N LEU A 165 10.23 8.67 -1.91
CA LEU A 165 10.53 9.86 -2.71
C LEU A 165 9.87 11.13 -2.13
N LEU A 166 8.63 11.03 -1.65
CA LEU A 166 7.95 12.16 -1.01
C LEU A 166 8.59 12.55 0.32
N GLU A 167 8.96 11.58 1.16
CA GLU A 167 9.69 11.83 2.41
C GLU A 167 11.07 12.44 2.14
N PHE A 168 11.78 11.95 1.09
CA PHE A 168 13.05 12.55 0.67
C PHE A 168 12.89 14.02 0.26
N ARG A 169 11.86 14.35 -0.50
CA ARG A 169 11.60 15.76 -0.90
C ARG A 169 11.38 16.70 0.28
N ILE A 170 10.82 16.19 1.38
CA ILE A 170 10.54 16.97 2.59
C ILE A 170 11.76 17.07 3.49
N ASP A 171 12.39 15.90 3.80
CA ASP A 171 13.46 15.80 4.80
C ASP A 171 14.87 15.95 4.20
N GLN A 172 15.03 15.78 2.87
CA GLN A 172 16.32 15.77 2.13
C GLN A 172 17.34 14.76 2.69
N ARG A 173 16.89 13.69 3.34
CA ARG A 173 17.75 12.64 3.90
C ARG A 173 18.03 11.57 2.86
N GLU A 174 19.28 11.33 2.52
CA GLU A 174 19.71 10.29 1.55
C GLU A 174 19.26 8.87 1.93
N SER A 175 19.02 8.62 3.21
CA SER A 175 18.53 7.32 3.68
C SER A 175 17.20 6.89 3.03
N TRP A 176 16.37 7.84 2.58
CA TRP A 176 15.13 7.54 1.87
C TRP A 176 15.39 7.08 0.43
N LEU A 177 16.38 7.67 -0.24
CA LEU A 177 16.81 7.21 -1.58
C LEU A 177 17.41 5.81 -1.53
N THR A 178 18.26 5.54 -0.54
CA THR A 178 18.82 4.20 -0.34
C THR A 178 17.74 3.15 -0.13
N ARG A 179 16.69 3.46 0.65
CA ARG A 179 15.55 2.55 0.86
C ARG A 179 14.73 2.33 -0.41
N SER A 180 14.50 3.38 -1.19
CA SER A 180 13.78 3.25 -2.47
C SER A 180 14.57 2.42 -3.48
N ALA A 181 15.89 2.63 -3.56
CA ALA A 181 16.77 1.86 -4.42
C ALA A 181 16.81 0.37 -4.04
N LEU A 182 16.82 0.06 -2.74
CA LEU A 182 16.85 -1.33 -2.26
C LEU A 182 15.56 -2.09 -2.63
N VAL A 183 14.43 -1.41 -2.73
CA VAL A 183 13.14 -2.03 -3.08
C VAL A 183 12.95 -2.12 -4.59
N TYR A 184 13.48 -1.16 -5.34
CA TYR A 184 13.30 -1.10 -6.79
C TYR A 184 14.36 -1.90 -7.55
N GLY A 185 15.50 -2.18 -6.94
CA GLY A 185 16.51 -2.98 -7.56
C GLY A 185 17.86 -2.53 -7.61
#